data_1b27221d0edc90e5cfbcf82f23cd886e
#
_entry.id   1b27221d0edc90e5cfbcf82f23cd886e
#
_cell.length_a   1.000
_cell.length_b   1.000
_cell.length_c   1.000
_cell.angle_alpha   90.00
_cell.angle_beta   90.00
_cell.angle_gamma   90.00
#
_symmetry.space_group_name_H-M   'P 1'
#
loop_
_entity.id
_entity.type
_entity.pdbx_description
1 polymer ?
#
loop_
_entity_poly.entity_id
_entity_poly.type
_entity_poly.pdbx_seq_one_letter_code
_entity_poly.pdbx_strand_id
1 'polypeptide(L)'
;MKNRFLTIAPLLITLAGCNGIGGNENNRPGSEDSGPIVVFSPEAAIQGEIIVKMKAGAADETITRAGGVTSGNTQIDRVLMTVGSVSFERLFPSCGRFEARTRKEGLDRWFIAKYDETVPAKEVAEMLSGCDGVEVIEYSIPTAVSAYSKATAAENEEPVATRAYSSARNTPFPFNESVRSQRMQWHYNNTGNVYANSTVVGADADVYAAWQLCTGNPDVIVAVVDQGVKYDHEDLAANMWVNKGEIPDNGIDDDGNGYIDDVYGFNFTDNKGKLTFSAENMHGTHVAGTIAAVNNNGVGVNGIAGGSGNGDGVRIMSCETLGASESGNSGGGLGAQVRAIKYAADNGAVICQNSWGYTAGALSKNDWTRGNYSALADAIHYFIKYAGLDENGEQEGPMAGGIVIFAAGNDASNELCYPASDEAVVSVSATSWLGTPSYFTNYGKWVSLSAPGGDLSLNSTYGGVYSTSVAGDGGSAYEGINGTSMACPHVSGACALAVSWYYGAEKKKGLTNEMLKEALLSSVTPVDPFCDAPYFGNMGAGSLDTYQLLLAVKKVAMIPDVTVSRGGEVTVNLSEYLYKTDVLTYSVAAQGIVEVSLKDSVLTIKGVSKGKTVIRITDGNQSVRTINVTVK
;
A
#
# COMPACT_ATOMS: atom_id res chain seq x y z
N MET A 1 27.00 50.93 -18.78
CA MET A 1 28.29 50.40 -19.25
C MET A 1 28.82 49.39 -18.24
N LYS A 2 29.28 48.28 -18.75
CA LYS A 2 29.85 47.06 -18.12
C LYS A 2 28.87 45.96 -17.71
N ASN A 3 28.65 45.10 -18.70
CA ASN A 3 28.15 43.73 -18.55
C ASN A 3 29.06 42.92 -17.62
N ARG A 4 28.46 42.19 -16.70
CA ARG A 4 29.09 41.00 -16.10
C ARG A 4 28.20 39.79 -16.44
N PHE A 5 28.69 38.97 -17.34
CA PHE A 5 28.21 37.62 -17.56
C PHE A 5 28.57 36.76 -16.35
N LEU A 6 27.60 36.19 -15.70
CA LEU A 6 27.80 35.11 -14.72
C LEU A 6 27.62 33.79 -15.48
N THR A 7 28.72 33.10 -15.68
CA THR A 7 28.77 31.74 -16.20
C THR A 7 28.29 30.77 -15.10
N ILE A 8 27.14 30.17 -15.28
CA ILE A 8 26.66 29.07 -14.43
C ILE A 8 27.28 27.78 -14.99
N ALA A 9 28.17 27.17 -14.24
CA ALA A 9 28.69 25.84 -14.53
C ALA A 9 27.60 24.80 -14.20
N PRO A 10 27.37 23.76 -15.02
CA PRO A 10 26.45 22.70 -14.70
C PRO A 10 27.05 21.79 -13.61
N LEU A 11 26.35 21.68 -12.49
CA LEU A 11 26.64 20.70 -11.47
C LEU A 11 26.24 19.32 -12.02
N LEU A 12 27.22 18.50 -12.35
CA LEU A 12 27.02 17.09 -12.67
C LEU A 12 26.63 16.36 -11.38
N ILE A 13 25.34 16.08 -11.21
CA ILE A 13 24.88 15.09 -10.22
C ILE A 13 25.04 13.73 -10.89
N THR A 14 26.05 12.99 -10.47
CA THR A 14 26.17 11.57 -10.78
C THR A 14 25.12 10.81 -9.97
N LEU A 15 23.96 10.56 -10.58
CA LEU A 15 23.02 9.56 -10.10
C LEU A 15 23.67 8.19 -10.31
N ALA A 16 24.07 7.54 -9.22
CA ALA A 16 24.42 6.14 -9.22
C ALA A 16 23.17 5.34 -9.65
N GLY A 17 23.25 4.66 -10.77
CA GLY A 17 22.20 3.83 -11.30
C GLY A 17 21.85 2.73 -10.31
N CYS A 18 20.57 2.58 -10.01
CA CYS A 18 20.02 1.37 -9.42
C CYS A 18 20.14 0.24 -10.45
N ASN A 19 21.23 -0.49 -10.40
CA ASN A 19 21.33 -1.80 -11.03
C ASN A 19 20.39 -2.75 -10.29
N GLY A 20 19.67 -3.54 -11.06
CA GLY A 20 18.64 -4.46 -10.64
C GLY A 20 18.95 -5.21 -9.34
N ILE A 21 17.90 -5.44 -8.60
CA ILE A 21 17.87 -6.29 -7.40
C ILE A 21 18.10 -7.75 -7.83
N GLY A 22 19.34 -8.03 -8.21
CA GLY A 22 19.92 -9.36 -8.14
C GLY A 22 20.58 -9.41 -6.78
N GLY A 23 20.03 -10.19 -5.87
CA GLY A 23 20.59 -10.38 -4.55
C GLY A 23 22.05 -10.79 -4.65
N ASN A 24 22.93 -9.87 -4.33
CA ASN A 24 24.34 -10.14 -4.19
C ASN A 24 24.52 -10.64 -2.75
N GLU A 25 24.51 -11.96 -2.58
CA GLU A 25 24.73 -12.64 -1.28
C GLU A 25 26.09 -12.31 -0.63
N ASN A 26 26.89 -11.43 -1.23
CA ASN A 26 28.28 -11.22 -0.81
C ASN A 26 28.58 -9.87 -0.14
N ASN A 27 27.60 -9.09 0.31
CA ASN A 27 27.84 -7.86 1.09
C ASN A 27 27.04 -7.82 2.42
N ARG A 28 26.92 -8.98 3.09
CA ARG A 28 26.60 -8.97 4.53
C ARG A 28 27.91 -8.75 5.29
N PRO A 29 27.95 -7.86 6.29
CA PRO A 29 29.06 -7.82 7.21
C PRO A 29 29.01 -9.09 8.08
N GLY A 30 29.53 -10.19 7.56
CA GLY A 30 29.73 -11.43 8.27
C GLY A 30 31.16 -11.43 8.77
N SER A 31 31.46 -10.81 9.90
CA SER A 31 32.54 -11.20 10.77
C SER A 31 31.99 -12.19 11.79
N GLU A 32 32.60 -13.32 11.93
CA GLU A 32 32.22 -14.45 12.80
C GLU A 32 32.17 -14.12 14.32
N ASP A 33 32.17 -12.81 14.72
CA ASP A 33 32.32 -12.36 16.10
C ASP A 33 31.38 -11.20 16.50
N SER A 34 30.39 -10.83 15.69
CA SER A 34 29.39 -9.84 16.09
C SER A 34 28.15 -10.54 16.64
N GLY A 35 27.73 -10.18 17.87
CA GLY A 35 26.48 -10.62 18.47
C GLY A 35 25.27 -10.28 17.57
N PRO A 36 24.04 -10.70 17.95
CA PRO A 36 22.84 -10.46 17.17
C PRO A 36 22.60 -8.97 16.93
N ILE A 37 21.97 -8.63 15.79
CA ILE A 37 21.54 -7.27 15.49
C ILE A 37 20.34 -6.94 16.38
N VAL A 38 20.40 -5.84 17.13
CA VAL A 38 19.27 -5.34 17.93
C VAL A 38 18.61 -4.19 17.20
N VAL A 39 17.31 -4.34 16.96
CA VAL A 39 16.48 -3.40 16.19
C VAL A 39 15.55 -2.64 17.12
N PHE A 40 15.44 -1.35 16.91
CA PHE A 40 14.70 -0.36 17.69
C PHE A 40 15.29 -0.13 19.10
N SER A 41 14.57 0.65 19.90
CA SER A 41 15.02 1.11 21.22
C SER A 41 14.17 0.49 22.34
N PRO A 42 14.77 0.06 23.44
CA PRO A 42 14.03 -0.52 24.55
C PRO A 42 13.12 0.46 25.28
N GLU A 43 13.35 1.77 25.14
CA GLU A 43 12.57 2.81 25.83
C GLU A 43 11.12 2.88 25.35
N ALA A 44 10.88 2.52 24.09
CA ALA A 44 9.54 2.50 23.50
C ALA A 44 8.94 1.08 23.45
N ALA A 45 9.64 0.06 23.97
CA ALA A 45 9.23 -1.33 23.84
C ALA A 45 7.96 -1.66 24.60
N ILE A 46 7.08 -2.42 23.96
CA ILE A 46 5.97 -3.11 24.63
C ILE A 46 6.56 -4.16 25.56
N GLN A 47 6.18 -4.12 26.84
CA GLN A 47 6.65 -5.11 27.81
C GLN A 47 5.90 -6.44 27.62
N GLY A 48 6.56 -7.54 27.90
CA GLY A 48 5.98 -8.88 27.77
C GLY A 48 6.01 -9.47 26.36
N GLU A 49 6.60 -8.75 25.38
CA GLU A 49 6.71 -9.22 23.99
C GLU A 49 8.07 -8.86 23.39
N ILE A 50 8.68 -9.80 22.68
CA ILE A 50 9.91 -9.56 21.92
C ILE A 50 9.91 -10.43 20.65
N ILE A 51 10.43 -9.89 19.56
CA ILE A 51 10.52 -10.58 18.27
C ILE A 51 11.97 -11.00 18.03
N VAL A 52 12.17 -12.22 17.52
CA VAL A 52 13.50 -12.82 17.34
C VAL A 52 13.60 -13.46 15.96
N LYS A 53 14.67 -13.16 15.23
CA LYS A 53 15.04 -13.93 14.03
C LYS A 53 16.13 -14.95 14.38
N MET A 54 15.88 -16.20 14.05
CA MET A 54 16.85 -17.27 14.23
C MET A 54 17.84 -17.32 13.07
N LYS A 55 19.07 -17.72 13.32
CA LYS A 55 20.05 -18.03 12.25
C LYS A 55 19.56 -19.17 11.36
N ALA A 56 19.99 -19.20 10.11
CA ALA A 56 19.69 -20.29 9.21
C ALA A 56 20.17 -21.64 9.79
N GLY A 57 19.31 -22.66 9.73
CA GLY A 57 19.56 -23.97 10.31
C GLY A 57 19.26 -24.08 11.81
N ALA A 58 19.10 -22.98 12.54
CA ALA A 58 18.66 -23.00 13.94
C ALA A 58 17.14 -23.06 14.08
N ALA A 59 16.40 -22.64 13.06
CA ALA A 59 14.94 -22.60 13.06
C ALA A 59 14.27 -23.94 12.67
N ASP A 60 14.97 -24.83 11.98
CA ASP A 60 14.38 -26.11 11.52
C ASP A 60 14.10 -27.10 12.65
N GLU A 61 14.67 -26.89 13.83
CA GLU A 61 14.48 -27.73 15.02
C GLU A 61 13.36 -27.22 15.95
N THR A 62 12.73 -26.08 15.64
CA THR A 62 11.66 -25.51 16.45
C THR A 62 10.37 -26.29 16.26
N ILE A 63 10.20 -27.33 17.07
CA ILE A 63 8.96 -28.10 17.14
C ILE A 63 8.20 -27.65 18.38
N THR A 64 6.99 -27.11 18.19
CA THR A 64 6.01 -26.93 19.27
C THR A 64 5.66 -28.31 19.81
N ARG A 65 6.33 -28.76 20.88
CA ARG A 65 5.96 -30.00 21.58
C ARG A 65 4.83 -29.70 22.56
N ALA A 66 3.77 -30.49 22.48
CA ALA A 66 2.70 -30.42 23.46
C ALA A 66 3.26 -30.53 24.89
N GLY A 67 3.16 -29.43 25.66
CA GLY A 67 3.49 -29.43 27.09
C GLY A 67 4.53 -28.42 27.58
N GLY A 68 5.07 -27.53 26.72
CA GLY A 68 6.00 -26.48 27.18
C GLY A 68 6.48 -25.56 26.05
N VAL A 69 6.85 -24.33 26.39
CA VAL A 69 7.47 -23.38 25.47
C VAL A 69 8.90 -23.86 25.17
N THR A 70 9.19 -24.13 23.91
CA THR A 70 10.53 -24.54 23.48
C THR A 70 10.86 -23.97 22.11
N SER A 71 12.09 -23.50 21.95
CA SER A 71 12.66 -23.03 20.68
C SER A 71 13.45 -24.13 19.95
N GLY A 72 13.66 -25.28 20.59
CA GLY A 72 14.60 -26.29 20.12
C GLY A 72 16.08 -25.97 20.38
N ASN A 73 16.37 -24.74 20.83
CA ASN A 73 17.72 -24.31 21.23
C ASN A 73 17.79 -24.23 22.76
N THR A 74 18.68 -25.02 23.39
CA THR A 74 18.76 -25.12 24.86
C THR A 74 19.13 -23.81 25.55
N GLN A 75 19.85 -22.90 24.89
CA GLN A 75 20.22 -21.59 25.47
C GLN A 75 18.99 -20.68 25.47
N ILE A 76 18.25 -20.59 24.35
CA ILE A 76 17.03 -19.80 24.20
C ILE A 76 15.96 -20.36 25.14
N ASP A 77 15.76 -21.69 25.21
CA ASP A 77 14.79 -22.33 26.11
C ASP A 77 15.05 -21.98 27.57
N ARG A 78 16.34 -21.87 27.97
CA ARG A 78 16.69 -21.42 29.32
C ARG A 78 16.30 -19.96 29.56
N VAL A 79 16.51 -19.08 28.58
CA VAL A 79 16.06 -17.68 28.67
C VAL A 79 14.55 -17.62 28.79
N LEU A 80 13.82 -18.31 27.90
CA LEU A 80 12.34 -18.35 27.90
C LEU A 80 11.79 -18.82 29.25
N MET A 81 12.39 -19.86 29.85
CA MET A 81 12.04 -20.32 31.20
C MET A 81 12.33 -19.27 32.26
N THR A 82 13.47 -18.58 32.19
CA THR A 82 13.90 -17.58 33.16
C THR A 82 12.97 -16.37 33.17
N VAL A 83 12.48 -15.94 32.00
CA VAL A 83 11.60 -14.79 31.85
C VAL A 83 10.11 -15.15 31.97
N GLY A 84 9.78 -16.39 32.34
CA GLY A 84 8.40 -16.82 32.49
C GLY A 84 7.62 -16.81 31.15
N SER A 85 8.26 -17.21 30.05
CA SER A 85 7.63 -17.18 28.75
C SER A 85 6.41 -18.09 28.70
N VAL A 86 5.29 -17.57 28.19
CA VAL A 86 4.02 -18.27 27.99
C VAL A 86 3.85 -18.78 26.56
N SER A 87 4.54 -18.16 25.57
CA SER A 87 4.59 -18.64 24.19
C SER A 87 5.91 -18.28 23.51
N PHE A 88 6.32 -19.13 22.59
CA PHE A 88 7.36 -18.87 21.60
C PHE A 88 6.93 -19.55 20.29
N GLU A 89 6.49 -18.77 19.34
CA GLU A 89 5.84 -19.28 18.13
C GLU A 89 6.36 -18.58 16.88
N ARG A 90 6.24 -19.22 15.74
CA ARG A 90 6.57 -18.57 14.46
C ARG A 90 5.70 -17.31 14.30
N LEU A 91 6.36 -16.19 14.01
CA LEU A 91 5.68 -14.94 13.71
C LEU A 91 4.85 -15.07 12.42
N PHE A 92 5.37 -15.79 11.42
CA PHE A 92 4.65 -16.15 10.21
C PHE A 92 4.27 -17.63 10.27
N PRO A 93 2.99 -17.97 10.44
CA PRO A 93 2.51 -19.35 10.43
C PRO A 93 2.92 -20.09 9.15
N SER A 94 2.88 -21.41 9.16
CA SER A 94 3.02 -22.19 7.94
C SER A 94 1.84 -21.89 7.01
N CYS A 95 2.11 -21.54 5.77
CA CYS A 95 1.16 -20.95 4.84
C CYS A 95 0.93 -21.83 3.58
N GLY A 96 0.77 -23.13 3.79
CA GLY A 96 0.39 -24.06 2.73
C GLY A 96 1.30 -23.98 1.51
N ARG A 97 0.74 -23.69 0.33
CA ARG A 97 1.47 -23.65 -0.96
C ARG A 97 2.61 -22.64 -0.99
N PHE A 98 2.62 -21.65 -0.11
CA PHE A 98 3.64 -20.60 -0.08
C PHE A 98 4.77 -20.83 0.95
N GLU A 99 4.76 -21.94 1.66
CA GLU A 99 5.80 -22.25 2.64
C GLU A 99 7.21 -22.27 2.04
N ALA A 100 7.37 -22.78 0.82
CA ALA A 100 8.68 -22.83 0.15
C ALA A 100 9.26 -21.42 -0.09
N ARG A 101 8.44 -20.46 -0.53
CA ARG A 101 8.89 -19.07 -0.72
C ARG A 101 9.07 -18.33 0.62
N THR A 102 8.25 -18.63 1.63
CA THR A 102 8.42 -18.13 3.00
C THR A 102 9.78 -18.49 3.57
N ARG A 103 10.21 -19.76 3.41
CA ARG A 103 11.54 -20.25 3.79
C ARG A 103 12.65 -19.63 2.95
N LYS A 104 12.45 -19.48 1.64
CA LYS A 104 13.42 -18.84 0.74
C LYS A 104 13.74 -17.39 1.17
N GLU A 105 12.75 -16.65 1.63
CA GLU A 105 12.92 -15.28 2.13
C GLU A 105 13.31 -15.23 3.62
N GLY A 106 13.41 -16.39 4.29
CA GLY A 106 13.81 -16.51 5.70
C GLY A 106 12.76 -15.98 6.68
N LEU A 107 11.50 -15.89 6.25
CA LEU A 107 10.39 -15.44 7.10
C LEU A 107 10.00 -16.52 8.12
N ASP A 108 10.22 -17.80 7.81
CA ASP A 108 10.05 -18.95 8.71
C ASP A 108 10.93 -18.88 9.94
N ARG A 109 11.98 -18.05 9.93
CA ARG A 109 12.95 -17.90 11.00
C ARG A 109 12.59 -16.81 12.02
N TRP A 110 11.51 -16.04 11.77
CA TRP A 110 11.00 -15.07 12.70
C TRP A 110 10.06 -15.70 13.72
N PHE A 111 10.29 -15.40 15.00
CA PHE A 111 9.51 -15.85 16.13
C PHE A 111 9.09 -14.67 17.01
N ILE A 112 7.97 -14.84 17.71
CA ILE A 112 7.51 -13.93 18.73
C ILE A 112 7.46 -14.68 20.06
N ALA A 113 8.09 -14.11 21.08
CA ALA A 113 8.04 -14.60 22.46
C ALA A 113 7.11 -13.70 23.28
N LYS A 114 6.16 -14.29 23.98
CA LYS A 114 5.38 -13.63 25.02
C LYS A 114 5.86 -14.12 26.38
N TYR A 115 6.16 -13.19 27.30
CA TYR A 115 6.78 -13.46 28.58
C TYR A 115 6.17 -12.61 29.69
N ASP A 116 6.62 -12.82 30.94
CA ASP A 116 6.15 -12.04 32.10
C ASP A 116 6.48 -10.55 31.92
N GLU A 117 5.46 -9.70 31.76
CA GLU A 117 5.59 -8.25 31.52
C GLU A 117 6.32 -7.48 32.63
N THR A 118 6.50 -8.10 33.80
CA THR A 118 7.30 -7.53 34.88
C THR A 118 8.82 -7.62 34.62
N VAL A 119 9.24 -8.43 33.64
CA VAL A 119 10.64 -8.51 33.22
C VAL A 119 10.89 -7.45 32.14
N PRO A 120 11.83 -6.51 32.35
CA PRO A 120 12.10 -5.47 31.37
C PRO A 120 12.55 -6.04 30.02
N ALA A 121 11.97 -5.57 28.91
CA ALA A 121 12.28 -6.03 27.55
C ALA A 121 13.80 -5.94 27.25
N LYS A 122 14.48 -4.93 27.80
CA LYS A 122 15.93 -4.76 27.67
C LYS A 122 16.71 -5.94 28.28
N GLU A 123 16.32 -6.41 29.45
CA GLU A 123 16.97 -7.56 30.09
C GLU A 123 16.76 -8.83 29.31
N VAL A 124 15.55 -9.02 28.73
CA VAL A 124 15.26 -10.17 27.86
C VAL A 124 16.12 -10.12 26.60
N ALA A 125 16.26 -8.97 25.96
CA ALA A 125 17.12 -8.79 24.80
C ALA A 125 18.60 -9.04 25.13
N GLU A 126 19.08 -8.58 26.27
CA GLU A 126 20.46 -8.84 26.73
C GLU A 126 20.72 -10.34 26.94
N MET A 127 19.77 -11.05 27.56
CA MET A 127 19.88 -12.51 27.74
C MET A 127 19.86 -13.26 26.41
N LEU A 128 18.97 -12.88 25.47
CA LEU A 128 18.89 -13.48 24.13
C LEU A 128 20.12 -13.17 23.28
N SER A 129 20.75 -12.00 23.50
CA SER A 129 21.99 -11.63 22.80
C SER A 129 23.17 -12.55 23.12
N GLY A 130 23.13 -13.23 24.24
CA GLY A 130 24.11 -14.25 24.62
C GLY A 130 23.83 -15.65 24.08
N CYS A 131 22.75 -15.84 23.32
CA CYS A 131 22.37 -17.16 22.81
C CYS A 131 22.91 -17.40 21.39
N ASP A 132 23.58 -18.54 21.19
CA ASP A 132 23.92 -19.02 19.84
C ASP A 132 22.62 -19.30 19.07
N GLY A 133 22.61 -19.01 17.78
CA GLY A 133 21.42 -19.22 16.94
C GLY A 133 20.48 -18.01 16.82
N VAL A 134 20.64 -16.93 17.58
CA VAL A 134 19.92 -15.68 17.39
C VAL A 134 20.65 -14.81 16.36
N GLU A 135 19.92 -14.35 15.33
CA GLU A 135 20.41 -13.44 14.27
C GLU A 135 20.00 -12.00 14.55
N VAL A 136 18.72 -11.79 14.87
CA VAL A 136 18.14 -10.46 15.13
C VAL A 136 17.25 -10.52 16.39
N ILE A 137 17.30 -9.48 17.18
CA ILE A 137 16.37 -9.21 18.28
C ILE A 137 15.67 -7.90 17.97
N GLU A 138 14.35 -7.90 17.92
CA GLU A 138 13.55 -6.72 17.60
C GLU A 138 12.59 -6.41 18.75
N TYR A 139 12.70 -5.19 19.27
CA TYR A 139 11.71 -4.72 20.24
C TYR A 139 10.38 -4.47 19.53
N SER A 140 9.30 -5.03 20.06
CA SER A 140 7.96 -4.67 19.63
C SER A 140 7.65 -3.26 20.13
N ILE A 141 7.45 -2.31 19.22
CA ILE A 141 7.12 -0.93 19.53
C ILE A 141 5.71 -0.60 19.05
N PRO A 142 4.95 0.24 19.80
CA PRO A 142 3.56 0.51 19.48
C PRO A 142 3.44 1.31 18.18
N THR A 143 2.49 0.91 17.36
CA THR A 143 1.98 1.67 16.22
C THR A 143 0.57 2.14 16.52
N ALA A 144 0.13 3.21 15.90
CA ALA A 144 -1.21 3.73 16.10
C ALA A 144 -1.80 4.27 14.80
N VAL A 145 -3.13 4.31 14.73
CA VAL A 145 -3.84 5.21 13.82
C VAL A 145 -3.47 6.63 14.21
N SER A 146 -3.00 7.44 13.27
CA SER A 146 -2.71 8.85 13.54
C SER A 146 -3.98 9.59 13.97
N ALA A 147 -3.87 10.51 14.92
CA ALA A 147 -5.00 11.27 15.43
C ALA A 147 -5.81 11.90 14.31
N TYR A 148 -7.11 11.72 14.33
CA TYR A 148 -8.07 12.29 13.37
C TYR A 148 -9.18 13.03 14.13
N SER A 149 -9.87 13.95 13.44
CA SER A 149 -11.04 14.65 13.99
C SER A 149 -12.30 14.20 13.26
N LYS A 150 -13.41 14.12 14.00
CA LYS A 150 -14.73 13.80 13.45
C LYS A 150 -15.50 15.09 13.16
N ALA A 151 -16.25 15.10 12.07
CA ALA A 151 -17.14 16.19 11.72
C ALA A 151 -18.27 16.33 12.77
N THR A 152 -18.72 17.56 13.01
CA THR A 152 -19.97 17.79 13.73
C THR A 152 -21.14 17.29 12.88
N ALA A 153 -22.13 16.68 13.53
CA ALA A 153 -23.31 16.18 12.83
C ALA A 153 -23.96 17.33 12.05
N ALA A 154 -24.17 17.12 10.74
CA ALA A 154 -24.94 18.05 9.93
C ALA A 154 -26.41 17.99 10.40
N GLU A 155 -26.97 19.12 10.88
CA GLU A 155 -28.40 19.23 11.02
C GLU A 155 -29.06 18.98 9.66
N ASN A 156 -30.27 18.41 9.63
CA ASN A 156 -30.99 18.03 8.40
C ASN A 156 -31.37 19.28 7.57
N GLU A 157 -30.40 19.98 7.02
CA GLU A 157 -30.63 21.05 6.07
C GLU A 157 -30.90 20.44 4.69
N GLU A 158 -32.14 20.65 4.19
CA GLU A 158 -32.44 20.41 2.78
C GLU A 158 -31.48 21.24 1.92
N PRO A 159 -30.83 20.65 0.91
CA PRO A 159 -29.86 21.34 0.09
C PRO A 159 -30.56 22.50 -0.65
N VAL A 160 -30.16 23.71 -0.36
CA VAL A 160 -30.60 24.88 -1.14
C VAL A 160 -30.25 24.67 -2.60
N ALA A 161 -31.26 24.72 -3.49
CA ALA A 161 -31.02 24.60 -4.93
C ALA A 161 -30.07 25.72 -5.37
N THR A 162 -28.84 25.35 -5.65
CA THR A 162 -27.79 26.28 -6.06
C THR A 162 -27.61 26.29 -7.56
N ARG A 163 -27.30 27.48 -8.10
CA ARG A 163 -27.07 27.79 -9.51
C ARG A 163 -26.23 26.73 -10.20
N ALA A 164 -26.61 26.38 -11.43
CA ALA A 164 -25.76 25.58 -12.30
C ALA A 164 -24.39 26.25 -12.45
N TYR A 165 -23.34 25.57 -12.00
CA TYR A 165 -21.97 25.99 -12.19
C TYR A 165 -21.45 25.44 -13.51
N SER A 166 -20.90 26.33 -14.35
CA SER A 166 -20.11 25.93 -15.50
C SER A 166 -18.72 25.60 -14.99
N SER A 167 -18.45 24.35 -14.61
CA SER A 167 -17.09 23.87 -14.37
C SER A 167 -16.49 23.39 -15.68
N ALA A 168 -15.18 23.55 -15.84
CA ALA A 168 -14.45 22.94 -16.95
C ALA A 168 -14.51 21.40 -16.92
N ARG A 169 -14.95 20.82 -15.79
CA ARG A 169 -15.15 19.39 -15.54
C ARG A 169 -16.65 19.09 -15.36
N ASN A 170 -17.44 19.26 -16.42
CA ASN A 170 -18.87 18.91 -16.45
C ASN A 170 -19.07 17.38 -16.60
N THR A 171 -18.35 16.57 -15.83
CA THR A 171 -18.58 15.12 -15.84
C THR A 171 -19.81 14.83 -14.99
N PRO A 172 -20.90 14.28 -15.55
CA PRO A 172 -22.09 13.97 -14.79
C PRO A 172 -21.80 12.84 -13.79
N PHE A 173 -22.46 12.91 -12.65
CA PHE A 173 -22.46 11.81 -11.69
C PHE A 173 -23.14 10.59 -12.32
N PRO A 174 -22.48 9.42 -12.38
CA PRO A 174 -22.99 8.29 -13.15
C PRO A 174 -23.94 7.36 -12.38
N PHE A 175 -24.12 7.55 -11.07
CA PHE A 175 -24.79 6.62 -10.17
C PHE A 175 -26.08 7.20 -9.57
N ASN A 176 -26.75 6.45 -8.67
CA ASN A 176 -28.08 6.78 -8.15
C ASN A 176 -28.09 7.18 -6.67
N GLU A 177 -26.93 7.33 -6.02
CA GLU A 177 -26.84 7.81 -4.64
C GLU A 177 -27.35 9.25 -4.51
N SER A 178 -27.75 9.60 -3.28
CA SER A 178 -28.41 10.86 -3.00
C SER A 178 -27.57 12.09 -3.38
N VAL A 179 -28.24 13.19 -3.72
CA VAL A 179 -27.57 14.49 -3.96
C VAL A 179 -26.76 14.94 -2.74
N ARG A 180 -27.21 14.58 -1.53
CA ARG A 180 -26.46 14.83 -0.30
C ARG A 180 -25.12 14.11 -0.32
N SER A 181 -25.10 12.80 -0.60
CA SER A 181 -23.87 12.00 -0.68
C SER A 181 -22.90 12.57 -1.72
N GLN A 182 -23.40 12.92 -2.91
CA GLN A 182 -22.59 13.53 -3.95
C GLN A 182 -21.92 14.84 -3.50
N ARG A 183 -22.63 15.68 -2.72
CA ARG A 183 -22.08 16.95 -2.21
C ARG A 183 -21.16 16.77 -1.03
N MET A 184 -21.41 15.77 -0.17
CA MET A 184 -20.53 15.45 0.95
C MET A 184 -19.22 14.84 0.46
N GLN A 185 -19.24 14.13 -0.67
CA GLN A 185 -18.05 13.55 -1.31
C GLN A 185 -17.39 14.52 -2.30
N TRP A 186 -17.17 15.80 -1.87
CA TRP A 186 -16.45 16.81 -2.65
C TRP A 186 -15.06 16.32 -3.12
N HIS A 187 -14.47 15.42 -2.39
CA HIS A 187 -13.16 14.86 -2.64
C HIS A 187 -13.07 13.99 -3.91
N TYR A 188 -14.21 13.65 -4.51
CA TYR A 188 -14.30 12.95 -5.80
C TYR A 188 -14.53 13.89 -6.99
N ASN A 189 -15.24 15.01 -6.77
CA ASN A 189 -15.50 16.01 -7.79
C ASN A 189 -15.87 17.36 -7.14
N ASN A 190 -14.89 18.23 -6.99
CA ASN A 190 -15.07 19.55 -6.39
C ASN A 190 -15.46 20.57 -7.44
N THR A 191 -16.72 20.98 -7.44
CA THR A 191 -17.29 21.93 -8.40
C THR A 191 -17.16 23.40 -7.99
N GLY A 192 -16.41 23.69 -6.91
CA GLY A 192 -16.20 25.06 -6.42
C GLY A 192 -17.20 25.55 -5.39
N ASN A 193 -18.19 24.72 -5.03
CA ASN A 193 -19.16 25.05 -3.99
C ASN A 193 -19.66 23.78 -3.30
N VAL A 194 -19.35 23.66 -2.03
CA VAL A 194 -19.81 22.55 -1.16
C VAL A 194 -20.70 23.17 -0.07
N TYR A 195 -22.00 22.91 -0.11
CA TYR A 195 -22.99 23.45 0.85
C TYR A 195 -22.81 24.96 1.12
N ALA A 196 -22.82 25.77 0.05
CA ALA A 196 -22.62 27.23 0.08
C ALA A 196 -21.22 27.70 0.55
N ASN A 197 -20.28 26.81 0.80
CA ASN A 197 -18.90 27.17 1.05
C ASN A 197 -18.14 27.32 -0.28
N SER A 198 -17.38 28.39 -0.44
CA SER A 198 -16.50 28.57 -1.59
C SER A 198 -15.33 27.59 -1.48
N THR A 199 -15.17 26.75 -2.50
CA THR A 199 -14.08 25.77 -2.60
C THR A 199 -13.35 25.97 -3.93
N VAL A 200 -12.25 25.25 -4.15
CA VAL A 200 -11.48 25.39 -5.39
C VAL A 200 -11.87 24.28 -6.36
N VAL A 201 -12.34 24.66 -7.55
CA VAL A 201 -12.71 23.69 -8.61
C VAL A 201 -11.53 22.79 -8.93
N GLY A 202 -11.73 21.47 -8.87
CA GLY A 202 -10.71 20.47 -9.14
C GLY A 202 -9.71 20.24 -8.00
N ALA A 203 -9.95 20.82 -6.81
CA ALA A 203 -9.27 20.38 -5.59
C ALA A 203 -9.95 19.08 -5.08
N ASP A 204 -9.74 18.01 -5.81
CA ASP A 204 -10.33 16.67 -5.64
C ASP A 204 -9.42 15.61 -6.25
N ALA A 205 -9.85 14.36 -6.30
CA ALA A 205 -9.11 13.24 -6.87
C ALA A 205 -9.54 12.87 -8.32
N ASP A 206 -10.36 13.68 -8.99
CA ASP A 206 -10.89 13.49 -10.37
C ASP A 206 -11.55 12.11 -10.62
N VAL A 207 -12.30 11.63 -9.64
CA VAL A 207 -12.87 10.27 -9.65
C VAL A 207 -14.04 10.16 -10.64
N TYR A 208 -14.88 11.22 -10.79
CA TYR A 208 -16.02 11.17 -11.71
C TYR A 208 -15.60 10.97 -13.16
N ALA A 209 -14.46 11.56 -13.58
CA ALA A 209 -13.92 11.35 -14.90
C ALA A 209 -13.36 9.91 -15.05
N ALA A 210 -12.75 9.38 -14.01
CA ALA A 210 -12.24 8.01 -13.99
C ALA A 210 -13.36 6.96 -14.13
N TRP A 211 -14.51 7.17 -13.50
CA TRP A 211 -15.67 6.28 -13.60
C TRP A 211 -16.28 6.17 -15.01
N GLN A 212 -15.98 7.12 -15.91
CA GLN A 212 -16.34 6.99 -17.31
C GLN A 212 -15.51 5.91 -18.04
N LEU A 213 -14.38 5.48 -17.46
CA LEU A 213 -13.49 4.47 -18.02
C LEU A 213 -13.65 3.13 -17.32
N CYS A 214 -13.71 3.12 -16.00
CA CYS A 214 -13.76 1.92 -15.16
C CYS A 214 -14.37 2.23 -13.80
N THR A 215 -15.10 1.29 -13.21
CA THR A 215 -15.71 1.42 -11.88
C THR A 215 -15.20 0.39 -10.87
N GLY A 216 -14.49 -0.64 -11.32
CA GLY A 216 -13.92 -1.70 -10.48
C GLY A 216 -13.71 -3.01 -11.22
N ASN A 217 -13.21 -4.01 -10.51
CA ASN A 217 -13.12 -5.41 -10.94
C ASN A 217 -13.00 -6.32 -9.71
N PRO A 218 -13.86 -7.34 -9.55
CA PRO A 218 -13.87 -8.20 -8.36
C PRO A 218 -12.64 -9.11 -8.21
N ASP A 219 -11.82 -9.24 -9.23
CA ASP A 219 -10.54 -9.96 -9.14
C ASP A 219 -9.44 -9.11 -8.48
N VAL A 220 -9.67 -7.80 -8.27
CA VAL A 220 -8.72 -6.91 -7.59
C VAL A 220 -9.05 -6.86 -6.10
N ILE A 221 -8.10 -7.28 -5.27
CA ILE A 221 -8.24 -7.32 -3.82
C ILE A 221 -7.37 -6.24 -3.20
N VAL A 222 -7.97 -5.44 -2.30
CA VAL A 222 -7.29 -4.45 -1.46
C VAL A 222 -7.33 -4.92 -0.02
N ALA A 223 -6.18 -5.17 0.57
CA ALA A 223 -6.08 -5.44 2.00
C ALA A 223 -6.09 -4.13 2.79
N VAL A 224 -7.02 -4.00 3.70
CA VAL A 224 -7.12 -2.90 4.66
C VAL A 224 -6.50 -3.37 5.97
N VAL A 225 -5.24 -3.01 6.20
CA VAL A 225 -4.49 -3.30 7.43
C VAL A 225 -4.74 -2.14 8.39
N ASP A 226 -5.72 -2.31 9.29
CA ASP A 226 -6.28 -1.21 10.09
C ASP A 226 -7.04 -1.75 11.32
N GLN A 227 -7.97 -0.99 11.87
CA GLN A 227 -9.06 -1.52 12.68
C GLN A 227 -9.97 -2.41 11.84
N GLY A 228 -10.77 -3.28 12.47
CA GLY A 228 -11.68 -4.17 11.78
C GLY A 228 -12.69 -3.43 10.89
N VAL A 229 -12.93 -3.96 9.71
CA VAL A 229 -13.96 -3.46 8.79
C VAL A 229 -15.30 -4.09 9.15
N LYS A 230 -16.36 -3.26 9.25
CA LYS A 230 -17.74 -3.75 9.39
C LYS A 230 -18.17 -4.45 8.09
N TYR A 231 -17.89 -5.75 8.01
CA TYR A 231 -18.10 -6.56 6.80
C TYR A 231 -19.57 -6.71 6.40
N ASP A 232 -20.50 -6.52 7.35
CA ASP A 232 -21.96 -6.55 7.14
C ASP A 232 -22.56 -5.15 6.97
N HIS A 233 -21.73 -4.10 6.77
CA HIS A 233 -22.21 -2.75 6.48
C HIS A 233 -23.00 -2.74 5.17
N GLU A 234 -24.22 -2.12 5.18
CA GLU A 234 -25.13 -2.11 4.02
C GLU A 234 -24.48 -1.64 2.71
N ASP A 235 -23.45 -0.81 2.81
CA ASP A 235 -22.74 -0.19 1.70
C ASP A 235 -21.35 -0.82 1.42
N LEU A 236 -20.96 -1.88 2.14
CA LEU A 236 -19.69 -2.58 1.96
C LEU A 236 -19.84 -4.08 1.70
N ALA A 237 -20.88 -4.71 2.26
CA ALA A 237 -21.01 -6.16 2.31
C ALA A 237 -20.83 -6.86 0.94
N ALA A 238 -21.35 -6.27 -0.14
CA ALA A 238 -21.25 -6.84 -1.48
C ALA A 238 -19.82 -6.76 -2.08
N ASN A 239 -18.98 -5.87 -1.55
CA ASN A 239 -17.60 -5.67 -2.00
C ASN A 239 -16.57 -6.24 -1.00
N MET A 240 -17.01 -6.96 0.04
CA MET A 240 -16.05 -7.68 0.89
C MET A 240 -15.42 -8.86 0.15
N TRP A 241 -14.13 -9.06 0.40
CA TRP A 241 -13.45 -10.30 0.03
C TRP A 241 -14.00 -11.45 0.89
N VAL A 242 -14.14 -12.61 0.28
CA VAL A 242 -14.58 -13.82 0.96
C VAL A 242 -13.58 -14.93 0.68
N ASN A 243 -12.98 -15.48 1.73
CA ASN A 243 -12.21 -16.71 1.63
C ASN A 243 -13.14 -17.88 1.34
N LYS A 244 -13.14 -18.35 0.10
CA LYS A 244 -14.00 -19.48 -0.33
C LYS A 244 -13.48 -20.84 0.12
N GLY A 245 -12.27 -20.88 0.65
CA GLY A 245 -11.66 -22.07 1.23
C GLY A 245 -12.17 -22.39 2.62
N GLU A 246 -12.74 -21.38 3.32
CA GLU A 246 -13.19 -21.49 4.71
C GLU A 246 -14.68 -21.81 4.84
N ILE A 247 -15.01 -22.63 5.84
CA ILE A 247 -16.38 -22.88 6.31
C ILE A 247 -16.59 -22.07 7.58
N PRO A 248 -17.45 -21.04 7.55
CA PRO A 248 -17.58 -20.10 8.67
C PRO A 248 -17.89 -20.77 10.02
N ASP A 249 -17.26 -20.30 11.09
CA ASP A 249 -17.53 -20.64 12.48
C ASP A 249 -17.40 -22.15 12.83
N ASN A 250 -16.55 -22.90 12.09
CA ASN A 250 -16.34 -24.32 12.40
C ASN A 250 -15.10 -24.57 13.28
N GLY A 251 -14.25 -23.55 13.49
CA GLY A 251 -13.03 -23.62 14.31
C GLY A 251 -11.90 -24.41 13.68
N ILE A 252 -11.91 -24.57 12.35
CA ILE A 252 -10.90 -25.29 11.55
C ILE A 252 -10.34 -24.34 10.51
N ASP A 253 -9.04 -24.43 10.25
CA ASP A 253 -8.36 -23.85 9.10
C ASP A 253 -8.58 -24.82 7.91
N ASP A 254 -9.66 -24.60 7.14
CA ASP A 254 -10.11 -25.54 6.10
C ASP A 254 -9.23 -25.49 4.85
N ASP A 255 -8.59 -24.36 4.55
CA ASP A 255 -7.72 -24.21 3.38
C ASP A 255 -6.22 -24.38 3.69
N GLY A 256 -5.87 -24.50 4.98
CA GLY A 256 -4.50 -24.76 5.42
C GLY A 256 -3.56 -23.56 5.26
N ASN A 257 -4.12 -22.34 5.29
CA ASN A 257 -3.34 -21.10 5.15
C ASN A 257 -2.70 -20.63 6.45
N GLY A 258 -3.03 -21.26 7.59
CA GLY A 258 -2.54 -20.97 8.93
C GLY A 258 -3.45 -20.05 9.76
N TYR A 259 -4.68 -19.75 9.27
CA TYR A 259 -5.62 -18.84 9.92
C TYR A 259 -7.02 -19.47 9.96
N ILE A 260 -7.55 -19.68 11.17
CA ILE A 260 -8.85 -20.35 11.40
C ILE A 260 -10.01 -19.39 11.16
N ASP A 261 -11.02 -19.82 10.39
CA ASP A 261 -12.26 -19.07 10.13
C ASP A 261 -12.04 -17.66 9.53
N ASP A 262 -11.04 -17.44 8.68
CA ASP A 262 -10.67 -16.15 8.09
C ASP A 262 -11.55 -15.72 6.90
N VAL A 263 -12.86 -15.83 7.07
CA VAL A 263 -13.89 -15.68 6.01
C VAL A 263 -13.87 -14.32 5.30
N TYR A 264 -13.75 -13.20 6.05
CA TYR A 264 -13.69 -11.83 5.49
C TYR A 264 -12.33 -11.17 5.69
N GLY A 265 -11.33 -11.94 6.08
CA GLY A 265 -10.04 -11.55 6.58
C GLY A 265 -9.83 -12.04 8.00
N PHE A 266 -8.91 -11.44 8.75
CA PHE A 266 -8.52 -11.98 10.05
C PHE A 266 -8.25 -10.89 11.09
N ASN A 267 -8.58 -11.14 12.34
CA ASN A 267 -8.23 -10.32 13.49
C ASN A 267 -6.88 -10.80 14.06
N PHE A 268 -5.81 -10.12 13.65
CA PHE A 268 -4.44 -10.42 14.10
C PHE A 268 -4.15 -9.96 15.53
N THR A 269 -4.98 -9.07 16.08
CA THR A 269 -4.87 -8.60 17.47
C THR A 269 -5.25 -9.72 18.44
N ASP A 270 -6.38 -10.37 18.18
CA ASP A 270 -6.92 -11.46 19.02
C ASP A 270 -6.63 -12.86 18.46
N ASN A 271 -5.98 -12.94 17.30
CA ASN A 271 -5.63 -14.19 16.60
C ASN A 271 -6.86 -15.08 16.31
N LYS A 272 -7.87 -14.51 15.66
CA LYS A 272 -9.14 -15.22 15.34
C LYS A 272 -9.77 -14.69 14.05
N GLY A 273 -10.62 -15.50 13.38
CA GLY A 273 -11.35 -15.07 12.17
C GLY A 273 -12.43 -14.03 12.42
N LYS A 274 -12.95 -13.92 13.65
CA LYS A 274 -13.98 -12.95 14.00
C LYS A 274 -13.41 -11.54 14.09
N LEU A 275 -13.82 -10.67 13.17
CA LEU A 275 -13.49 -9.24 13.15
C LEU A 275 -14.28 -8.47 14.19
N THR A 276 -13.70 -7.37 14.71
CA THR A 276 -14.31 -6.45 15.67
C THR A 276 -14.46 -5.05 15.10
N PHE A 277 -15.58 -4.41 15.38
CA PHE A 277 -15.85 -3.02 14.98
C PHE A 277 -16.87 -2.40 15.93
N SER A 278 -16.78 -1.09 16.13
CA SER A 278 -17.69 -0.30 16.94
C SER A 278 -17.65 1.17 16.50
N ALA A 279 -18.47 2.02 17.08
CA ALA A 279 -18.42 3.47 16.83
C ALA A 279 -17.08 4.10 17.22
N GLU A 280 -16.35 3.52 18.17
CA GLU A 280 -15.00 3.91 18.57
C GLU A 280 -13.91 3.28 17.69
N ASN A 281 -14.18 2.08 17.16
CA ASN A 281 -13.30 1.31 16.27
C ASN A 281 -13.87 1.27 14.85
N MET A 282 -14.16 2.43 14.26
CA MET A 282 -14.77 2.54 12.93
C MET A 282 -13.79 2.93 11.82
N HIS A 283 -12.54 3.20 12.18
CA HIS A 283 -11.55 3.78 11.27
C HIS A 283 -11.30 2.89 10.03
N GLY A 284 -11.09 1.58 10.19
CA GLY A 284 -10.95 0.64 9.08
C GLY A 284 -12.20 0.57 8.19
N THR A 285 -13.40 0.69 8.78
CA THR A 285 -14.66 0.77 8.03
C THR A 285 -14.71 2.03 7.18
N HIS A 286 -14.27 3.17 7.71
CA HIS A 286 -14.24 4.44 6.98
C HIS A 286 -13.24 4.41 5.81
N VAL A 287 -12.06 3.87 6.04
CA VAL A 287 -11.02 3.63 5.03
C VAL A 287 -11.56 2.73 3.91
N ALA A 288 -12.20 1.61 4.26
CA ALA A 288 -12.80 0.67 3.31
C ALA A 288 -13.87 1.33 2.42
N GLY A 289 -14.72 2.19 2.99
CA GLY A 289 -15.75 2.90 2.24
C GLY A 289 -15.19 3.83 1.17
N THR A 290 -14.14 4.57 1.48
CA THR A 290 -13.45 5.42 0.50
C THR A 290 -12.91 4.61 -0.68
N ILE A 291 -12.42 3.38 -0.43
CA ILE A 291 -11.91 2.50 -1.48
C ILE A 291 -13.04 1.89 -2.29
N ALA A 292 -14.05 1.29 -1.62
CA ALA A 292 -14.96 0.35 -2.28
C ALA A 292 -16.38 0.29 -1.69
N ALA A 293 -16.91 1.38 -1.10
CA ALA A 293 -18.36 1.45 -0.87
C ALA A 293 -19.09 1.15 -2.19
N VAL A 294 -20.22 0.43 -2.11
CA VAL A 294 -20.90 -0.10 -3.29
C VAL A 294 -21.56 1.04 -4.07
N ASN A 295 -21.09 1.30 -5.28
CA ASN A 295 -21.66 2.34 -6.13
C ASN A 295 -23.00 1.91 -6.72
N ASN A 296 -23.86 2.88 -7.03
CA ASN A 296 -25.13 2.70 -7.75
C ASN A 296 -26.12 1.75 -7.04
N ASN A 297 -26.07 1.68 -5.72
CA ASN A 297 -27.00 0.90 -4.89
C ASN A 297 -28.12 1.76 -4.25
N GLY A 298 -28.07 3.08 -4.44
CA GLY A 298 -29.04 4.05 -3.90
C GLY A 298 -28.89 4.29 -2.39
N VAL A 299 -27.81 3.81 -1.78
CA VAL A 299 -27.56 3.86 -0.35
C VAL A 299 -26.25 4.61 -0.10
N GLY A 300 -26.19 5.36 0.98
CA GLY A 300 -24.96 5.89 1.58
C GLY A 300 -24.05 6.69 0.66
N VAL A 301 -22.87 6.16 0.40
CA VAL A 301 -21.74 6.82 -0.27
C VAL A 301 -21.24 6.01 -1.46
N ASN A 302 -20.26 6.56 -2.18
CA ASN A 302 -19.55 5.87 -3.25
C ASN A 302 -18.14 5.54 -2.82
N GLY A 303 -17.62 4.38 -3.25
CA GLY A 303 -16.21 4.04 -3.20
C GLY A 303 -15.54 4.30 -4.54
N ILE A 304 -14.26 4.70 -4.55
CA ILE A 304 -13.51 5.00 -5.79
C ILE A 304 -13.56 3.82 -6.76
N ALA A 305 -13.43 2.60 -6.24
CA ALA A 305 -13.46 1.34 -7.00
C ALA A 305 -14.67 0.46 -6.60
N GLY A 306 -15.80 1.08 -6.23
CA GLY A 306 -17.00 0.44 -5.68
C GLY A 306 -17.84 -0.33 -6.69
N GLY A 307 -17.49 -0.32 -7.98
CA GLY A 307 -18.22 -0.99 -9.06
C GLY A 307 -19.33 -0.13 -9.66
N SER A 308 -20.25 -0.79 -10.36
CA SER A 308 -21.41 -0.15 -11.02
C SER A 308 -22.77 -0.58 -10.42
N GLY A 309 -22.77 -1.22 -9.25
CA GLY A 309 -23.97 -1.81 -8.65
C GLY A 309 -24.25 -3.25 -9.11
N ASN A 310 -23.40 -3.81 -9.94
CA ASN A 310 -23.56 -5.16 -10.50
C ASN A 310 -22.63 -6.21 -9.85
N GLY A 311 -22.09 -5.95 -8.65
CA GLY A 311 -21.13 -6.83 -7.97
C GLY A 311 -19.72 -6.81 -8.57
N ASP A 312 -19.42 -5.80 -9.36
CA ASP A 312 -18.18 -5.59 -10.13
C ASP A 312 -17.20 -4.65 -9.45
N GLY A 313 -17.42 -4.27 -8.19
CA GLY A 313 -16.46 -3.55 -7.36
C GLY A 313 -15.25 -4.39 -6.99
N VAL A 314 -14.16 -3.72 -6.58
CA VAL A 314 -12.99 -4.41 -6.01
C VAL A 314 -13.35 -5.04 -4.66
N ARG A 315 -12.51 -5.94 -4.17
CA ARG A 315 -12.78 -6.67 -2.92
C ARG A 315 -11.92 -6.14 -1.78
N ILE A 316 -12.55 -5.88 -0.64
CA ILE A 316 -11.90 -5.46 0.60
C ILE A 316 -11.62 -6.68 1.48
N MET A 317 -10.34 -6.93 1.75
CA MET A 317 -9.90 -7.91 2.74
C MET A 317 -9.61 -7.19 4.05
N SER A 318 -10.32 -7.54 5.13
CA SER A 318 -10.12 -6.90 6.44
C SER A 318 -8.98 -7.57 7.19
N CYS A 319 -7.90 -6.83 7.39
CA CYS A 319 -6.75 -7.28 8.17
C CYS A 319 -6.69 -6.45 9.47
N GLU A 320 -7.43 -6.89 10.50
CA GLU A 320 -7.54 -6.16 11.77
C GLU A 320 -6.26 -6.31 12.59
N THR A 321 -5.57 -5.20 12.79
CA THR A 321 -4.30 -5.13 13.53
C THR A 321 -4.28 -4.05 14.62
N LEU A 322 -5.30 -3.20 14.62
CA LEU A 322 -5.44 -2.05 15.51
C LEU A 322 -6.82 -2.10 16.16
N GLY A 323 -6.97 -1.48 17.31
CA GLY A 323 -8.24 -1.43 18.04
C GLY A 323 -8.12 -2.03 19.42
N ALA A 324 -9.23 -2.03 20.16
CA ALA A 324 -9.27 -2.65 21.49
C ALA A 324 -9.39 -4.16 21.36
N SER A 325 -8.41 -4.89 21.87
CA SER A 325 -8.51 -6.34 22.07
C SER A 325 -9.65 -6.67 23.06
N GLU A 326 -10.29 -7.82 22.89
CA GLU A 326 -11.23 -8.37 23.90
C GLU A 326 -10.57 -8.55 25.28
N SER A 327 -9.23 -8.69 25.32
CA SER A 327 -8.46 -8.75 26.57
C SER A 327 -8.20 -7.37 27.22
N GLY A 328 -8.64 -6.27 26.60
CA GLY A 328 -8.50 -4.91 27.11
C GLY A 328 -7.14 -4.26 26.79
N ASN A 329 -6.26 -4.91 26.05
CA ASN A 329 -5.02 -4.31 25.56
C ASN A 329 -5.32 -3.46 24.31
N SER A 330 -4.84 -2.23 24.28
CA SER A 330 -4.98 -1.33 23.14
C SER A 330 -3.98 -1.71 22.04
N GLY A 331 -4.50 -2.26 20.94
CA GLY A 331 -3.76 -2.54 19.72
C GLY A 331 -3.01 -3.88 19.71
N GLY A 332 -3.01 -4.57 18.57
CA GLY A 332 -2.04 -5.63 18.30
C GLY A 332 -0.64 -5.04 18.27
N GLY A 333 0.33 -5.67 18.92
CA GLY A 333 1.74 -5.30 18.79
C GLY A 333 2.23 -5.41 17.34
N LEU A 334 3.46 -4.99 17.09
CA LEU A 334 4.10 -5.04 15.76
C LEU A 334 3.91 -6.39 15.04
N GLY A 335 3.86 -7.49 15.80
CA GLY A 335 3.60 -8.83 15.26
C GLY A 335 2.27 -8.98 14.53
N ALA A 336 1.23 -8.22 14.89
CA ALA A 336 -0.06 -8.25 14.20
C ALA A 336 0.05 -7.64 12.80
N GLN A 337 0.66 -6.44 12.66
CA GLN A 337 0.84 -5.77 11.37
C GLN A 337 1.73 -6.59 10.42
N VAL A 338 2.80 -7.14 10.95
CA VAL A 338 3.76 -7.97 10.20
C VAL A 338 3.07 -9.20 9.60
N ARG A 339 2.29 -9.92 10.41
CA ARG A 339 1.51 -11.09 9.94
C ARG A 339 0.46 -10.71 8.92
N ALA A 340 -0.25 -9.61 9.13
CA ALA A 340 -1.32 -9.12 8.27
C ALA A 340 -0.82 -8.80 6.85
N ILE A 341 0.33 -8.13 6.72
CA ILE A 341 0.90 -7.77 5.42
C ILE A 341 1.27 -9.02 4.62
N LYS A 342 1.91 -10.03 5.26
CA LYS A 342 2.22 -11.28 4.58
C LYS A 342 0.96 -12.08 4.21
N TYR A 343 0.02 -12.21 5.15
CA TYR A 343 -1.27 -12.86 4.93
C TYR A 343 -1.99 -12.27 3.70
N ALA A 344 -2.03 -10.93 3.61
CA ALA A 344 -2.66 -10.25 2.49
C ALA A 344 -2.04 -10.63 1.14
N ALA A 345 -0.71 -10.72 1.05
CA ALA A 345 0.00 -11.16 -0.16
C ALA A 345 -0.34 -12.60 -0.53
N ASP A 346 -0.39 -13.51 0.45
CA ASP A 346 -0.65 -14.93 0.25
C ASP A 346 -2.12 -15.20 -0.13
N ASN A 347 -3.04 -14.34 0.28
CA ASN A 347 -4.47 -14.45 -0.03
C ASN A 347 -4.91 -13.56 -1.21
N GLY A 348 -3.96 -13.14 -2.06
CA GLY A 348 -4.23 -12.58 -3.38
C GLY A 348 -4.45 -11.07 -3.42
N ALA A 349 -4.30 -10.33 -2.30
CA ALA A 349 -4.30 -8.88 -2.34
C ALA A 349 -3.07 -8.37 -3.11
N VAL A 350 -3.27 -7.38 -3.98
CA VAL A 350 -2.19 -6.72 -4.73
C VAL A 350 -1.99 -5.27 -4.31
N ILE A 351 -2.86 -4.76 -3.45
CA ILE A 351 -2.78 -3.42 -2.84
C ILE A 351 -2.89 -3.59 -1.34
N CYS A 352 -1.92 -3.04 -0.59
CA CYS A 352 -1.89 -3.04 0.86
C CYS A 352 -2.07 -1.60 1.36
N GLN A 353 -3.23 -1.33 1.94
CA GLN A 353 -3.66 -0.06 2.48
C GLN A 353 -3.31 0.02 3.97
N ASN A 354 -2.55 1.06 4.37
CA ASN A 354 -2.08 1.24 5.73
C ASN A 354 -2.30 2.69 6.20
N SER A 355 -3.29 2.92 7.04
CA SER A 355 -3.57 4.23 7.63
C SER A 355 -3.08 4.33 9.08
N TRP A 356 -1.84 3.90 9.31
CA TRP A 356 -1.17 3.85 10.61
C TRP A 356 0.34 4.04 10.45
N GLY A 357 1.05 4.27 11.55
CA GLY A 357 2.51 4.39 11.55
C GLY A 357 3.06 4.67 12.95
N TYR A 358 4.32 5.00 13.01
CA TYR A 358 4.96 5.56 14.19
C TYR A 358 4.79 7.09 14.18
N THR A 359 4.84 7.73 15.35
CA THR A 359 4.85 9.20 15.43
C THR A 359 6.05 9.79 14.68
N ALA A 360 5.88 10.91 14.02
CA ALA A 360 6.96 11.58 13.29
C ALA A 360 8.16 11.84 14.20
N GLY A 361 9.36 11.51 13.72
CA GLY A 361 10.61 11.63 14.49
C GLY A 361 10.86 10.54 15.54
N ALA A 362 9.91 9.62 15.77
CA ALA A 362 10.11 8.52 16.72
C ALA A 362 11.24 7.55 16.31
N LEU A 363 11.46 7.41 15.03
CA LEU A 363 12.54 6.61 14.45
C LEU A 363 13.41 7.47 13.53
N SER A 364 14.73 7.41 13.73
CA SER A 364 15.67 8.01 12.78
C SER A 364 15.84 7.13 11.53
N LYS A 365 16.42 7.69 10.47
CA LYS A 365 16.80 6.90 9.28
C LYS A 365 17.73 5.73 9.66
N ASN A 366 18.63 5.93 10.61
CA ASN A 366 19.55 4.87 11.06
C ASN A 366 18.82 3.75 11.80
N ASP A 367 17.80 4.08 12.60
CA ASP A 367 17.00 3.07 13.28
C ASP A 367 16.23 2.24 12.26
N TRP A 368 15.63 2.89 11.26
CA TRP A 368 14.90 2.22 10.19
C TRP A 368 15.81 1.42 9.25
N THR A 369 16.99 1.93 8.87
CA THR A 369 17.94 1.20 8.01
C THR A 369 18.61 0.04 8.74
N ARG A 370 18.76 0.10 10.07
CA ARG A 370 19.00 -1.11 10.86
C ARG A 370 17.77 -2.01 10.82
N GLY A 371 16.58 -1.42 10.71
CA GLY A 371 15.30 -2.08 10.49
C GLY A 371 15.15 -2.77 9.12
N ASN A 372 16.07 -2.63 8.17
CA ASN A 372 16.16 -3.56 7.01
C ASN A 372 16.40 -5.01 7.44
N TYR A 373 16.62 -5.23 8.72
CA TYR A 373 16.61 -6.53 9.37
C TYR A 373 15.35 -6.72 10.23
N SER A 374 14.33 -5.84 10.14
CA SER A 374 13.10 -5.97 10.92
C SER A 374 12.09 -6.89 10.23
N ALA A 375 11.24 -7.50 11.03
CA ALA A 375 10.14 -8.33 10.56
C ALA A 375 9.15 -7.50 9.71
N LEU A 376 8.94 -6.21 10.04
CA LEU A 376 8.06 -5.33 9.28
C LEU A 376 8.61 -5.02 7.88
N ALA A 377 9.91 -4.71 7.78
CA ALA A 377 10.55 -4.50 6.49
C ALA A 377 10.52 -5.77 5.63
N ASP A 378 10.81 -6.93 6.22
CA ASP A 378 10.73 -8.22 5.54
C ASP A 378 9.30 -8.50 5.02
N ALA A 379 8.25 -8.20 5.79
CA ALA A 379 6.86 -8.37 5.37
C ALA A 379 6.45 -7.41 4.24
N ILE A 380 6.85 -6.13 4.32
CA ILE A 380 6.63 -5.14 3.26
C ILE A 380 7.30 -5.58 1.96
N HIS A 381 8.59 -5.97 2.03
CA HIS A 381 9.33 -6.46 0.86
C HIS A 381 8.72 -7.74 0.28
N TYR A 382 8.23 -8.63 1.13
CA TYR A 382 7.52 -9.84 0.69
C TYR A 382 6.25 -9.48 -0.10
N PHE A 383 5.42 -8.57 0.41
CA PHE A 383 4.22 -8.11 -0.29
C PHE A 383 4.56 -7.49 -1.65
N ILE A 384 5.53 -6.56 -1.68
CA ILE A 384 5.97 -5.88 -2.91
C ILE A 384 6.43 -6.91 -3.95
N LYS A 385 7.15 -7.94 -3.52
CA LYS A 385 7.77 -8.93 -4.42
C LYS A 385 6.82 -10.03 -4.88
N TYR A 386 5.92 -10.51 -4.01
CA TYR A 386 5.21 -11.76 -4.22
C TYR A 386 3.69 -11.65 -4.35
N ALA A 387 3.08 -10.53 -3.99
CA ALA A 387 1.64 -10.36 -4.15
C ALA A 387 1.22 -10.57 -5.62
N GLY A 388 0.12 -11.27 -5.85
CA GLY A 388 -0.37 -11.60 -7.18
C GLY A 388 0.44 -12.63 -7.97
N LEU A 389 1.44 -13.28 -7.33
CA LEU A 389 2.22 -14.38 -7.92
C LEU A 389 1.85 -15.72 -7.27
N ASP A 390 1.85 -16.79 -8.07
CA ASP A 390 1.72 -18.16 -7.59
C ASP A 390 2.99 -18.66 -6.88
N GLU A 391 2.99 -19.92 -6.44
CA GLU A 391 4.15 -20.54 -5.76
C GLU A 391 5.38 -20.69 -6.65
N ASN A 392 5.24 -20.64 -7.96
CA ASN A 392 6.32 -20.71 -8.94
C ASN A 392 6.88 -19.33 -9.32
N GLY A 393 6.23 -18.24 -8.83
CA GLY A 393 6.59 -16.85 -9.15
C GLY A 393 5.98 -16.35 -10.47
N GLU A 394 5.00 -17.05 -11.03
CA GLU A 394 4.26 -16.63 -12.21
C GLU A 394 3.06 -15.78 -11.81
N GLN A 395 2.72 -14.77 -12.63
CA GLN A 395 1.57 -13.91 -12.33
C GLN A 395 0.27 -14.72 -12.36
N GLU A 396 -0.40 -14.83 -11.22
CA GLU A 396 -1.74 -15.41 -11.05
C GLU A 396 -2.80 -14.31 -10.94
N GLY A 397 -2.55 -13.30 -10.13
CA GLY A 397 -3.44 -12.17 -9.87
C GLY A 397 -3.46 -11.09 -10.95
N PRO A 398 -4.18 -9.98 -10.70
CA PRO A 398 -4.36 -8.90 -11.68
C PRO A 398 -3.09 -8.05 -11.88
N MET A 399 -2.11 -8.16 -10.99
CA MET A 399 -0.81 -7.48 -11.07
C MET A 399 0.29 -8.39 -10.55
N ALA A 400 1.50 -8.27 -11.07
CA ALA A 400 2.69 -8.98 -10.62
C ALA A 400 3.47 -8.11 -9.61
N GLY A 401 3.63 -8.60 -8.39
CA GLY A 401 4.08 -7.81 -7.25
C GLY A 401 2.96 -6.93 -6.69
N GLY A 402 3.13 -6.45 -5.45
CA GLY A 402 2.14 -5.62 -4.77
C GLY A 402 2.59 -4.17 -4.57
N ILE A 403 1.63 -3.26 -4.35
CA ILE A 403 1.90 -1.89 -3.94
C ILE A 403 1.46 -1.69 -2.49
N VAL A 404 2.37 -1.13 -1.67
CA VAL A 404 2.12 -0.85 -0.25
C VAL A 404 2.02 0.66 -0.06
N ILE A 405 0.90 1.12 0.50
CA ILE A 405 0.57 2.54 0.60
C ILE A 405 0.38 2.89 2.08
N PHE A 406 1.02 3.97 2.53
CA PHE A 406 0.98 4.45 3.90
C PHE A 406 0.53 5.91 4.00
N ALA A 407 -0.28 6.21 5.01
CA ALA A 407 -0.55 7.57 5.41
C ALA A 407 0.72 8.25 5.95
N ALA A 408 0.94 9.52 5.61
CA ALA A 408 2.15 10.26 6.00
C ALA A 408 2.19 10.65 7.49
N GLY A 409 1.04 10.61 8.19
CA GLY A 409 0.92 11.03 9.58
C GLY A 409 0.34 12.43 9.76
N ASN A 410 -0.11 12.74 10.99
CA ASN A 410 -0.93 13.92 11.30
C ASN A 410 -0.28 14.83 12.37
N ASP A 411 1.05 14.93 12.38
CA ASP A 411 1.83 15.67 13.37
C ASP A 411 2.18 17.10 12.92
N ALA A 412 1.73 17.52 11.71
CA ALA A 412 2.12 18.77 11.04
C ALA A 412 3.65 18.94 10.98
N SER A 413 4.36 17.85 10.74
CA SER A 413 5.82 17.73 10.84
C SER A 413 6.48 17.36 9.53
N ASN A 414 7.74 17.76 9.34
CA ASN A 414 8.60 17.31 8.24
C ASN A 414 9.61 16.23 8.67
N GLU A 415 9.53 15.78 9.91
CA GLU A 415 10.36 14.68 10.40
C GLU A 415 9.93 13.36 9.73
N LEU A 416 10.85 12.40 9.68
CA LEU A 416 10.58 11.09 9.10
C LEU A 416 9.48 10.36 9.91
N CYS A 417 8.52 9.83 9.21
CA CYS A 417 7.40 9.06 9.77
C CYS A 417 7.38 7.66 9.13
N TYR A 418 7.89 6.67 9.84
CA TYR A 418 7.95 5.30 9.32
C TYR A 418 6.68 4.50 9.65
N PRO A 419 6.30 3.55 8.77
CA PRO A 419 6.94 3.10 7.52
C PRO A 419 6.79 4.04 6.30
N ALA A 420 5.94 5.09 6.39
CA ALA A 420 5.65 5.97 5.24
C ALA A 420 6.89 6.60 4.59
N SER A 421 7.95 6.87 5.38
CA SER A 421 9.20 7.46 4.87
C SER A 421 10.14 6.44 4.20
N ASP A 422 9.75 5.16 4.10
CA ASP A 422 10.51 4.16 3.34
C ASP A 422 10.30 4.35 1.83
N GLU A 423 11.38 4.34 1.05
CA GLU A 423 11.34 4.53 -0.40
C GLU A 423 10.61 3.39 -1.15
N ALA A 424 10.50 2.21 -0.53
CA ALA A 424 9.81 1.06 -1.11
C ALA A 424 8.29 1.26 -1.17
N VAL A 425 7.70 2.00 -0.23
CA VAL A 425 6.26 2.23 -0.14
C VAL A 425 5.82 3.50 -0.89
N VAL A 426 4.52 3.77 -0.88
CA VAL A 426 3.92 5.02 -1.35
C VAL A 426 3.37 5.76 -0.13
N SER A 427 3.94 6.93 0.17
CA SER A 427 3.51 7.79 1.27
C SER A 427 2.56 8.88 0.80
N VAL A 428 1.47 9.13 1.55
CA VAL A 428 0.38 10.01 1.14
C VAL A 428 0.12 11.11 2.17
N SER A 429 0.37 12.37 1.79
CA SER A 429 -0.01 13.57 2.55
C SER A 429 -1.44 14.02 2.23
N ALA A 430 -2.01 14.85 3.09
CA ALA A 430 -3.41 15.28 3.01
C ALA A 430 -3.58 16.70 2.44
N THR A 431 -4.58 16.88 1.57
CA THR A 431 -5.05 18.17 1.07
C THR A 431 -6.50 18.45 1.45
N SER A 432 -6.84 19.73 1.53
CA SER A 432 -8.18 20.24 1.79
C SER A 432 -8.99 20.47 0.50
N TRP A 433 -10.24 20.84 0.61
CA TRP A 433 -11.10 21.25 -0.52
C TRP A 433 -10.70 22.57 -1.22
N LEU A 434 -9.67 23.26 -0.69
CA LEU A 434 -9.03 24.41 -1.34
C LEU A 434 -7.78 24.00 -2.13
N GLY A 435 -7.41 22.72 -2.12
CA GLY A 435 -6.15 22.20 -2.69
C GLY A 435 -4.92 22.51 -1.84
N THR A 436 -5.10 23.21 -0.71
CA THR A 436 -4.01 23.52 0.24
C THR A 436 -3.66 22.29 1.08
N PRO A 437 -2.45 22.19 1.61
CA PRO A 437 -2.12 21.21 2.64
C PRO A 437 -3.07 21.32 3.83
N SER A 438 -3.57 20.19 4.32
CA SER A 438 -4.39 20.14 5.54
C SER A 438 -3.54 20.49 6.77
N TYR A 439 -4.11 21.20 7.76
CA TYR A 439 -3.37 21.78 8.89
C TYR A 439 -2.55 20.77 9.71
N PHE A 440 -2.95 19.52 9.67
CA PHE A 440 -2.32 18.41 10.44
C PHE A 440 -1.29 17.63 9.62
N THR A 441 -1.28 17.74 8.29
CA THR A 441 -0.54 16.81 7.43
C THR A 441 0.97 16.86 7.67
N ASN A 442 1.59 15.68 7.75
CA ASN A 442 3.03 15.57 7.62
C ASN A 442 3.45 15.84 6.17
N TYR A 443 4.66 16.37 6.00
CA TYR A 443 5.23 16.79 4.73
C TYR A 443 6.73 16.56 4.69
N GLY A 444 7.33 16.55 3.52
CA GLY A 444 8.77 16.38 3.36
C GLY A 444 9.16 15.80 2.01
N LYS A 445 10.46 15.73 1.73
CA LYS A 445 10.98 15.14 0.49
C LYS A 445 10.73 13.63 0.39
N TRP A 446 10.37 13.01 1.48
CA TRP A 446 10.03 11.59 1.58
C TRP A 446 8.58 11.28 1.21
N VAL A 447 7.71 12.29 1.13
CA VAL A 447 6.32 12.12 0.68
C VAL A 447 6.30 11.78 -0.80
N SER A 448 5.51 10.77 -1.19
CA SER A 448 5.37 10.34 -2.58
C SER A 448 4.40 11.21 -3.37
N LEU A 449 3.21 11.45 -2.81
CA LEU A 449 2.17 12.31 -3.38
C LEU A 449 1.21 12.76 -2.28
N SER A 450 0.26 13.63 -2.63
CA SER A 450 -0.84 14.05 -1.77
C SER A 450 -2.21 13.65 -2.34
N ALA A 451 -3.22 13.58 -1.49
CA ALA A 451 -4.60 13.30 -1.88
C ALA A 451 -5.58 13.99 -0.92
N PRO A 452 -6.89 14.07 -1.23
CA PRO A 452 -7.88 14.65 -0.34
C PRO A 452 -7.93 13.92 1.01
N GLY A 453 -7.54 14.60 2.09
CA GLY A 453 -7.64 14.11 3.48
C GLY A 453 -8.61 14.91 4.33
N GLY A 454 -9.17 15.97 3.75
CA GLY A 454 -10.08 16.89 4.42
C GLY A 454 -9.39 17.87 5.36
N ASP A 455 -10.12 18.90 5.77
CA ASP A 455 -9.69 19.88 6.75
C ASP A 455 -10.89 20.46 7.50
N LEU A 456 -11.17 19.92 8.68
CA LEU A 456 -12.28 20.33 9.53
C LEU A 456 -12.07 21.70 10.20
N SER A 457 -10.87 22.27 10.15
CA SER A 457 -10.63 23.64 10.59
C SER A 457 -11.22 24.67 9.64
N LEU A 458 -11.36 24.33 8.35
CA LEU A 458 -12.01 25.17 7.35
C LEU A 458 -13.54 25.15 7.48
N ASN A 459 -14.10 23.98 7.80
CA ASN A 459 -15.50 23.80 8.12
C ASN A 459 -15.68 22.50 8.90
N SER A 460 -16.18 22.61 10.13
CA SER A 460 -16.28 21.46 11.05
C SER A 460 -17.34 20.43 10.65
N THR A 461 -18.20 20.73 9.68
CA THR A 461 -19.28 19.83 9.23
C THR A 461 -18.97 19.19 7.88
N TYR A 462 -18.49 19.98 6.92
CA TYR A 462 -18.39 19.58 5.52
C TYR A 462 -16.95 19.46 5.01
N GLY A 463 -15.96 19.94 5.79
CA GLY A 463 -14.55 19.94 5.39
C GLY A 463 -13.86 18.59 5.43
N GLY A 464 -14.50 17.57 6.02
CA GLY A 464 -13.96 16.22 6.11
C GLY A 464 -14.18 15.38 4.85
N VAL A 465 -13.59 14.19 4.85
CA VAL A 465 -13.86 13.10 3.90
C VAL A 465 -15.05 12.31 4.42
N TYR A 466 -16.11 12.19 3.64
CA TYR A 466 -17.35 11.50 4.01
C TYR A 466 -17.34 10.07 3.49
N SER A 467 -17.50 9.11 4.39
CA SER A 467 -17.43 7.68 4.07
C SER A 467 -18.27 6.83 5.04
N THR A 468 -18.23 5.51 4.89
CA THR A 468 -18.90 4.54 5.76
C THR A 468 -18.38 4.58 7.20
N SER A 469 -19.22 4.31 8.17
CA SER A 469 -18.91 4.33 9.59
C SER A 469 -19.73 3.29 10.36
N VAL A 470 -19.57 3.24 11.68
CA VAL A 470 -20.33 2.36 12.58
C VAL A 470 -21.13 3.21 13.56
N ALA A 471 -22.43 2.97 13.65
CA ALA A 471 -23.30 3.64 14.60
C ALA A 471 -23.06 3.18 16.04
N GLY A 472 -23.50 3.99 17.02
CA GLY A 472 -23.38 3.64 18.44
C GLY A 472 -24.10 2.36 18.87
N ASP A 473 -25.10 1.92 18.11
CA ASP A 473 -25.80 0.64 18.30
C ASP A 473 -25.17 -0.52 17.49
N GLY A 474 -24.04 -0.27 16.82
CA GLY A 474 -23.36 -1.23 15.96
C GLY A 474 -23.91 -1.32 14.54
N GLY A 475 -24.93 -0.52 14.19
CA GLY A 475 -25.51 -0.45 12.85
C GLY A 475 -24.59 0.22 11.83
N SER A 476 -25.03 0.26 10.55
CA SER A 476 -24.37 1.02 9.50
C SER A 476 -24.55 2.52 9.72
N ALA A 477 -23.50 3.29 9.47
CA ALA A 477 -23.50 4.75 9.58
C ALA A 477 -22.57 5.37 8.53
N TYR A 478 -22.63 6.69 8.42
CA TYR A 478 -21.79 7.48 7.51
C TYR A 478 -21.30 8.73 8.25
N GLU A 479 -20.03 9.03 8.14
CA GLU A 479 -19.40 10.10 8.91
C GLU A 479 -18.32 10.83 8.10
N GLY A 480 -18.15 12.13 8.39
CA GLY A 480 -17.02 12.91 7.87
C GLY A 480 -15.87 12.94 8.87
N ILE A 481 -14.69 12.58 8.46
CA ILE A 481 -13.47 12.72 9.28
C ILE A 481 -12.33 13.27 8.44
N ASN A 482 -11.28 13.79 9.08
CA ASN A 482 -10.10 14.29 8.40
C ASN A 482 -8.82 13.61 8.91
N GLY A 483 -7.86 13.43 8.04
CA GLY A 483 -6.57 12.82 8.33
C GLY A 483 -5.84 12.37 7.08
N THR A 484 -4.54 12.18 7.16
CA THR A 484 -3.77 11.46 6.12
C THR A 484 -4.27 10.03 5.98
N SER A 485 -4.89 9.48 7.02
CA SER A 485 -5.64 8.22 7.02
C SER A 485 -6.79 8.19 6.01
N MET A 486 -7.35 9.34 5.64
CA MET A 486 -8.41 9.48 4.62
C MET A 486 -7.84 9.79 3.25
N ALA A 487 -6.69 10.46 3.18
CA ALA A 487 -5.95 10.65 1.94
C ALA A 487 -5.38 9.33 1.38
N CYS A 488 -4.84 8.49 2.23
CA CYS A 488 -4.25 7.19 1.87
C CYS A 488 -5.22 6.27 1.10
N PRO A 489 -6.46 6.02 1.55
CA PRO A 489 -7.41 5.18 0.82
C PRO A 489 -7.87 5.76 -0.52
N HIS A 490 -7.77 7.08 -0.76
CA HIS A 490 -7.97 7.64 -2.09
C HIS A 490 -6.93 7.09 -3.08
N VAL A 491 -5.67 7.06 -2.66
CA VAL A 491 -4.59 6.50 -3.50
C VAL A 491 -4.76 5.00 -3.67
N SER A 492 -5.14 4.26 -2.62
CA SER A 492 -5.39 2.82 -2.69
C SER A 492 -6.56 2.48 -3.62
N GLY A 493 -7.67 3.23 -3.53
CA GLY A 493 -8.83 3.08 -4.41
C GLY A 493 -8.52 3.44 -5.86
N ALA A 494 -7.74 4.51 -6.09
CA ALA A 494 -7.30 4.89 -7.43
C ALA A 494 -6.37 3.84 -8.06
N CYS A 495 -5.43 3.29 -7.28
CA CYS A 495 -4.59 2.17 -7.72
C CYS A 495 -5.43 0.93 -8.03
N ALA A 496 -6.41 0.60 -7.19
CA ALA A 496 -7.32 -0.53 -7.42
C ALA A 496 -8.13 -0.34 -8.72
N LEU A 497 -8.59 0.86 -8.97
CA LEU A 497 -9.31 1.20 -10.20
C LEU A 497 -8.39 1.13 -11.42
N ALA A 498 -7.14 1.59 -11.32
CA ALA A 498 -6.15 1.52 -12.39
C ALA A 498 -5.76 0.06 -12.74
N VAL A 499 -5.57 -0.79 -11.72
CA VAL A 499 -5.35 -2.24 -11.92
C VAL A 499 -6.59 -2.86 -12.58
N SER A 500 -7.80 -2.52 -12.10
CA SER A 500 -9.06 -2.99 -12.68
C SER A 500 -9.19 -2.60 -14.16
N TRP A 501 -8.85 -1.35 -14.49
CA TRP A 501 -8.90 -0.82 -15.86
C TRP A 501 -7.91 -1.50 -16.80
N TYR A 502 -6.68 -1.77 -16.31
CA TYR A 502 -5.66 -2.48 -17.09
C TYR A 502 -6.02 -3.95 -17.31
N TYR A 503 -6.39 -4.64 -16.22
CA TYR A 503 -6.72 -6.06 -16.23
C TYR A 503 -7.95 -6.34 -17.06
N GLY A 504 -9.02 -5.57 -16.84
CA GLY A 504 -10.26 -5.63 -17.62
C GLY A 504 -10.93 -7.00 -17.61
N ALA A 505 -11.95 -7.15 -18.44
CA ALA A 505 -12.68 -8.41 -18.62
C ALA A 505 -11.83 -9.51 -19.29
N GLU A 506 -10.81 -9.13 -20.04
CA GLU A 506 -9.90 -10.05 -20.75
C GLU A 506 -8.83 -10.63 -19.83
N LYS A 507 -8.78 -10.20 -18.57
CA LYS A 507 -7.78 -10.62 -17.55
C LYS A 507 -6.34 -10.45 -18.05
N LYS A 508 -6.06 -9.27 -18.59
CA LYS A 508 -4.76 -8.95 -19.19
C LYS A 508 -3.66 -8.96 -18.13
N LYS A 509 -2.67 -9.83 -18.29
CA LYS A 509 -1.47 -9.91 -17.44
C LYS A 509 -0.37 -8.96 -17.93
N GLY A 510 0.68 -8.77 -17.10
CA GLY A 510 1.88 -8.04 -17.45
C GLY A 510 2.00 -6.66 -16.81
N LEU A 511 0.99 -6.18 -16.06
CA LEU A 511 1.16 -5.03 -15.17
C LEU A 511 2.01 -5.45 -13.96
N THR A 512 3.02 -4.65 -13.63
CA THR A 512 3.82 -4.83 -12.41
C THR A 512 3.57 -3.67 -11.44
N ASN A 513 3.92 -3.88 -10.18
CA ASN A 513 3.82 -2.86 -9.16
C ASN A 513 4.69 -1.63 -9.46
N GLU A 514 5.89 -1.80 -10.03
CA GLU A 514 6.75 -0.70 -10.45
C GLU A 514 6.09 0.14 -11.56
N MET A 515 5.46 -0.52 -12.53
CA MET A 515 4.70 0.16 -13.60
C MET A 515 3.52 0.95 -13.03
N LEU A 516 2.80 0.38 -12.05
CA LEU A 516 1.71 1.08 -11.37
C LEU A 516 2.22 2.28 -10.58
N LYS A 517 3.31 2.12 -9.81
CA LYS A 517 3.93 3.22 -9.04
C LYS A 517 4.44 4.33 -9.96
N GLU A 518 5.06 3.99 -11.10
CA GLU A 518 5.48 4.95 -12.13
C GLU A 518 4.28 5.71 -12.71
N ALA A 519 3.21 5.00 -13.09
CA ALA A 519 1.99 5.61 -13.61
C ALA A 519 1.37 6.56 -12.58
N LEU A 520 1.28 6.15 -11.32
CA LEU A 520 0.75 6.94 -10.22
C LEU A 520 1.50 8.27 -10.04
N LEU A 521 2.82 8.20 -9.90
CA LEU A 521 3.64 9.38 -9.61
C LEU A 521 3.83 10.31 -10.81
N SER A 522 3.62 9.83 -12.03
CA SER A 522 3.72 10.63 -13.26
C SER A 522 2.39 11.24 -13.71
N SER A 523 1.27 10.89 -13.08
CA SER A 523 -0.09 11.30 -13.48
C SER A 523 -0.76 12.28 -12.51
N VAL A 524 -0.01 12.87 -11.61
CA VAL A 524 -0.51 13.80 -10.58
C VAL A 524 -0.75 15.22 -11.12
N THR A 525 -1.63 15.97 -10.47
CA THR A 525 -1.78 17.42 -10.71
C THR A 525 -0.84 18.21 -9.80
N PRO A 526 -0.28 19.36 -10.26
CA PRO A 526 0.60 20.18 -9.42
C PRO A 526 -0.11 20.66 -8.15
N VAL A 527 0.49 20.39 -6.98
CA VAL A 527 0.00 20.87 -5.68
C VAL A 527 0.74 22.13 -5.21
N ASP A 528 1.98 22.32 -5.62
CA ASP A 528 2.83 23.43 -5.20
C ASP A 528 2.22 24.84 -5.38
N PRO A 529 1.41 25.14 -6.43
CA PRO A 529 0.73 26.43 -6.54
C PRO A 529 -0.21 26.78 -5.39
N PHE A 530 -0.62 25.79 -4.59
CA PHE A 530 -1.50 25.94 -3.43
C PHE A 530 -0.75 25.83 -2.10
N CYS A 531 0.59 25.75 -2.14
CA CYS A 531 1.44 25.54 -0.98
C CYS A 531 2.26 26.79 -0.66
N ASP A 532 2.18 27.26 0.58
CA ASP A 532 3.12 28.19 1.17
C ASP A 532 4.27 27.43 1.87
N ALA A 533 5.31 28.14 2.29
CA ALA A 533 6.32 27.55 3.16
C ALA A 533 5.67 27.12 4.50
N PRO A 534 5.99 25.95 5.06
CA PRO A 534 7.08 25.05 4.67
C PRO A 534 6.70 23.93 3.68
N TYR A 535 5.47 23.91 3.19
CA TYR A 535 4.92 22.82 2.37
C TYR A 535 5.38 22.84 0.92
N PHE A 536 5.75 24.03 0.39
CA PHE A 536 6.18 24.17 -1.01
C PHE A 536 7.33 23.23 -1.35
N GLY A 537 7.11 22.38 -2.37
CA GLY A 537 8.04 21.33 -2.80
C GLY A 537 8.22 20.17 -1.82
N ASN A 538 7.33 20.01 -0.83
CA ASN A 538 7.38 19.00 0.21
C ASN A 538 6.09 18.16 0.32
N MET A 539 5.19 18.27 -0.67
CA MET A 539 3.93 17.53 -0.74
C MET A 539 3.96 16.39 -1.78
N GLY A 540 5.16 15.90 -2.10
CA GLY A 540 5.39 14.83 -3.05
C GLY A 540 5.37 15.28 -4.51
N ALA A 541 5.09 14.36 -5.43
CA ALA A 541 5.05 14.61 -6.87
C ALA A 541 3.90 15.58 -7.28
N GLY A 542 2.82 15.60 -6.49
CA GLY A 542 1.62 16.41 -6.71
C GLY A 542 0.40 15.80 -6.04
N SER A 543 -0.78 16.29 -6.37
CA SER A 543 -2.06 15.76 -5.89
C SER A 543 -2.57 14.64 -6.80
N LEU A 544 -3.17 13.60 -6.23
CA LEU A 544 -3.78 12.48 -6.93
C LEU A 544 -4.75 12.97 -8.02
N ASP A 545 -4.64 12.39 -9.22
CA ASP A 545 -5.58 12.52 -10.32
C ASP A 545 -5.91 11.11 -10.84
N THR A 546 -7.04 10.57 -10.42
CA THR A 546 -7.44 9.19 -10.73
C THR A 546 -7.66 8.98 -12.22
N TYR A 547 -8.23 9.96 -12.92
CA TYR A 547 -8.46 9.85 -14.36
C TYR A 547 -7.15 9.78 -15.15
N GLN A 548 -6.18 10.66 -14.83
CA GLN A 548 -4.88 10.62 -15.48
C GLN A 548 -4.11 9.34 -15.15
N LEU A 549 -4.26 8.80 -13.92
CA LEU A 549 -3.68 7.51 -13.55
C LEU A 549 -4.22 6.38 -14.44
N LEU A 550 -5.53 6.33 -14.69
CA LEU A 550 -6.11 5.31 -15.57
C LEU A 550 -5.60 5.42 -17.02
N LEU A 551 -5.38 6.64 -17.48
CA LEU A 551 -4.77 6.85 -18.80
C LEU A 551 -3.28 6.45 -18.81
N ALA A 552 -2.55 6.80 -17.74
CA ALA A 552 -1.12 6.53 -17.62
C ALA A 552 -0.81 5.02 -17.52
N VAL A 553 -1.59 4.26 -16.73
CA VAL A 553 -1.33 2.83 -16.53
C VAL A 553 -1.35 2.02 -17.83
N LYS A 554 -2.14 2.41 -18.82
CA LYS A 554 -2.13 1.79 -20.14
C LYS A 554 -0.93 2.18 -21.00
N LYS A 555 -0.33 3.36 -20.75
CA LYS A 555 0.87 3.82 -21.44
C LYS A 555 2.15 3.17 -20.94
N VAL A 556 2.24 2.90 -19.61
CA VAL A 556 3.39 2.19 -19.02
C VAL A 556 3.32 0.67 -19.19
N ALA A 557 2.22 0.18 -19.77
CA ALA A 557 2.02 -1.24 -20.03
C ALA A 557 3.15 -1.82 -20.90
N MET A 558 3.41 -3.11 -20.71
CA MET A 558 4.43 -3.82 -21.51
C MET A 558 4.21 -3.61 -23.01
N ILE A 559 5.25 -3.20 -23.70
CA ILE A 559 5.26 -3.20 -25.16
C ILE A 559 5.12 -4.65 -25.62
N PRO A 560 4.16 -4.98 -26.49
CA PRO A 560 3.88 -6.37 -26.85
C PRO A 560 5.07 -7.02 -27.55
N ASP A 561 5.26 -8.32 -27.31
CA ASP A 561 6.25 -9.13 -28.02
C ASP A 561 5.99 -9.13 -29.54
N VAL A 562 7.06 -9.06 -30.31
CA VAL A 562 7.00 -8.94 -31.77
C VAL A 562 7.44 -10.25 -32.45
N THR A 563 6.61 -10.75 -33.35
CA THR A 563 7.03 -11.81 -34.30
C THR A 563 7.10 -11.20 -35.68
N VAL A 564 8.26 -11.33 -36.34
CA VAL A 564 8.51 -10.83 -37.69
C VAL A 564 9.12 -11.93 -38.57
N SER A 565 8.74 -11.97 -39.84
CA SER A 565 9.35 -12.90 -40.78
C SER A 565 10.74 -12.41 -41.19
N ARG A 566 11.63 -13.31 -41.60
CA ARG A 566 12.92 -12.92 -42.20
C ARG A 566 12.67 -12.05 -43.45
N GLY A 567 13.29 -10.87 -43.49
CA GLY A 567 13.07 -9.85 -44.52
C GLY A 567 11.78 -9.03 -44.34
N GLY A 568 10.89 -9.40 -43.42
CA GLY A 568 9.71 -8.62 -43.06
C GLY A 568 10.01 -7.49 -42.11
N GLU A 569 9.04 -6.58 -41.95
CA GLU A 569 9.13 -5.41 -41.11
C GLU A 569 7.86 -5.25 -40.27
N VAL A 570 8.01 -4.83 -39.00
CA VAL A 570 6.93 -4.50 -38.06
C VAL A 570 7.24 -3.17 -37.41
N THR A 571 6.23 -2.34 -37.25
CA THR A 571 6.35 -1.06 -36.52
C THR A 571 5.61 -1.13 -35.19
N VAL A 572 6.21 -0.53 -34.16
CA VAL A 572 5.63 -0.35 -32.84
C VAL A 572 5.62 1.13 -32.53
N ASN A 573 4.44 1.69 -32.30
CA ASN A 573 4.29 3.08 -31.87
C ASN A 573 4.49 3.15 -30.34
N LEU A 574 5.67 3.59 -29.92
CA LEU A 574 6.05 3.62 -28.51
C LEU A 574 5.24 4.65 -27.70
N SER A 575 4.62 5.66 -28.34
CA SER A 575 3.75 6.61 -27.63
C SER A 575 2.47 5.99 -27.07
N GLU A 576 2.12 4.78 -27.49
CA GLU A 576 1.00 4.00 -26.95
C GLU A 576 1.37 3.30 -25.63
N TYR A 577 2.67 3.18 -25.32
CA TYR A 577 3.21 2.38 -24.21
C TYR A 577 4.11 3.17 -23.27
N LEU A 578 4.57 4.35 -23.67
CA LEU A 578 5.51 5.16 -22.90
C LEU A 578 4.92 6.54 -22.59
N TYR A 579 5.07 6.99 -21.34
CA TYR A 579 4.56 8.28 -20.89
C TYR A 579 5.37 9.47 -21.45
N LYS A 580 6.72 9.34 -21.50
CA LYS A 580 7.63 10.35 -22.08
C LYS A 580 8.35 9.78 -23.28
N THR A 581 8.08 10.37 -24.44
CA THR A 581 8.65 9.97 -25.73
C THR A 581 9.53 11.02 -26.39
N ASP A 582 9.81 12.11 -25.68
CA ASP A 582 10.66 13.21 -26.15
C ASP A 582 12.15 12.85 -26.21
N VAL A 583 12.60 11.91 -25.37
CA VAL A 583 13.96 11.35 -25.42
C VAL A 583 13.88 9.84 -25.29
N LEU A 584 13.99 9.15 -26.43
CA LEU A 584 14.01 7.70 -26.48
C LEU A 584 15.34 7.19 -27.00
N THR A 585 15.86 6.14 -26.37
CA THR A 585 17.02 5.38 -26.84
C THR A 585 16.68 3.88 -26.85
N TYR A 586 17.42 3.10 -27.65
CA TYR A 586 17.24 1.65 -27.68
C TYR A 586 18.58 0.91 -27.75
N SER A 587 18.56 -0.33 -27.31
CA SER A 587 19.66 -1.29 -27.50
C SER A 587 19.11 -2.67 -27.87
N VAL A 588 19.89 -3.43 -28.65
CA VAL A 588 19.53 -4.79 -29.11
C VAL A 588 20.49 -5.79 -28.47
N ALA A 589 19.96 -6.78 -27.76
CA ALA A 589 20.75 -7.73 -27.00
C ALA A 589 21.58 -8.69 -27.89
N ALA A 590 20.97 -9.23 -28.97
CA ALA A 590 21.65 -10.13 -29.90
C ALA A 590 21.74 -9.45 -31.30
N GLN A 591 22.96 -9.14 -31.72
CA GLN A 591 23.25 -8.53 -33.01
C GLN A 591 22.98 -9.51 -34.16
N GLY A 592 22.56 -8.97 -35.34
CA GLY A 592 22.36 -9.75 -36.53
C GLY A 592 21.04 -10.55 -36.62
N ILE A 593 20.20 -10.49 -35.58
CA ILE A 593 18.84 -11.10 -35.61
C ILE A 593 17.85 -10.13 -36.26
N VAL A 594 17.94 -8.83 -35.87
CA VAL A 594 17.07 -7.76 -36.36
C VAL A 594 17.89 -6.51 -36.70
N GLU A 595 17.38 -5.72 -37.67
CA GLU A 595 17.72 -4.28 -37.82
C GLU A 595 16.61 -3.49 -37.17
N VAL A 596 17.00 -2.47 -36.39
CA VAL A 596 16.08 -1.61 -35.61
C VAL A 596 16.35 -0.15 -35.91
N SER A 597 15.30 0.61 -36.16
CA SER A 597 15.37 2.07 -36.24
C SER A 597 14.25 2.70 -35.41
N LEU A 598 14.55 3.88 -34.85
CA LEU A 598 13.59 4.65 -34.04
C LEU A 598 13.47 6.06 -34.65
N LYS A 599 12.25 6.46 -34.97
CA LYS A 599 11.94 7.80 -35.46
C LYS A 599 10.61 8.27 -34.90
N ASP A 600 10.58 9.44 -34.31
CA ASP A 600 9.35 10.10 -33.80
C ASP A 600 8.48 9.15 -32.94
N SER A 601 9.08 8.42 -32.02
CA SER A 601 8.43 7.40 -31.17
C SER A 601 7.95 6.13 -31.90
N VAL A 602 8.23 5.98 -33.19
CA VAL A 602 7.93 4.75 -33.94
C VAL A 602 9.20 3.90 -34.06
N LEU A 603 9.16 2.73 -33.46
CA LEU A 603 10.20 1.72 -33.54
C LEU A 603 9.90 0.79 -34.73
N THR A 604 10.81 0.75 -35.68
CA THR A 604 10.73 -0.16 -36.83
C THR A 604 11.69 -1.32 -36.61
N ILE A 605 11.18 -2.55 -36.70
CA ILE A 605 11.91 -3.80 -36.47
C ILE A 605 11.86 -4.64 -37.75
N LYS A 606 13.01 -4.89 -38.35
CA LYS A 606 13.13 -5.73 -39.57
C LYS A 606 13.86 -7.04 -39.25
N GLY A 607 13.27 -8.16 -39.61
CA GLY A 607 13.86 -9.48 -39.41
C GLY A 607 15.03 -9.74 -40.35
N VAL A 608 16.22 -10.01 -39.82
CA VAL A 608 17.43 -10.29 -40.61
C VAL A 608 17.72 -11.80 -40.70
N SER A 609 17.80 -12.44 -39.53
CA SER A 609 18.06 -13.88 -39.47
C SER A 609 17.16 -14.54 -38.43
N LYS A 610 16.82 -15.82 -38.66
CA LYS A 610 15.99 -16.61 -37.74
C LYS A 610 16.60 -16.65 -36.34
N GLY A 611 15.81 -16.33 -35.32
CA GLY A 611 16.28 -16.34 -33.95
C GLY A 611 15.39 -15.51 -33.02
N LYS A 612 15.86 -15.32 -31.77
CA LYS A 612 15.21 -14.48 -30.76
C LYS A 612 16.19 -13.44 -30.27
N THR A 613 15.71 -12.24 -30.03
CA THR A 613 16.47 -11.16 -29.39
C THR A 613 15.55 -10.33 -28.51
N VAL A 614 16.15 -9.47 -27.69
CA VAL A 614 15.44 -8.50 -26.84
C VAL A 614 15.88 -7.11 -27.24
N ILE A 615 14.91 -6.22 -27.46
CA ILE A 615 15.15 -4.79 -27.63
C ILE A 615 14.82 -4.12 -26.29
N ARG A 616 15.75 -3.33 -25.76
CA ARG A 616 15.53 -2.49 -24.59
C ARG A 616 15.31 -1.06 -25.06
N ILE A 617 14.23 -0.46 -24.59
CA ILE A 617 13.90 0.93 -24.82
C ILE A 617 14.11 1.68 -23.52
N THR A 618 14.84 2.80 -23.56
CA THR A 618 15.01 3.68 -22.40
C THR A 618 14.36 5.02 -22.72
N ASP A 619 13.46 5.50 -21.86
CA ASP A 619 12.76 6.76 -22.02
C ASP A 619 13.47 7.94 -21.31
N GLY A 620 12.88 9.14 -21.41
CA GLY A 620 13.42 10.36 -20.82
C GLY A 620 13.49 10.34 -19.28
N ASN A 621 12.84 9.40 -18.61
CA ASN A 621 12.91 9.18 -17.16
C ASN A 621 13.93 8.10 -16.76
N GLN A 622 14.72 7.59 -17.71
CA GLN A 622 15.63 6.44 -17.53
C GLN A 622 14.91 5.11 -17.24
N SER A 623 13.59 5.04 -17.42
CA SER A 623 12.85 3.79 -17.31
C SER A 623 13.15 2.88 -18.48
N VAL A 624 13.40 1.58 -18.21
CA VAL A 624 13.74 0.60 -19.23
C VAL A 624 12.57 -0.33 -19.47
N ARG A 625 12.15 -0.46 -20.75
CA ARG A 625 11.16 -1.43 -21.20
C ARG A 625 11.78 -2.41 -22.19
N THR A 626 11.23 -3.61 -22.25
CA THR A 626 11.75 -4.65 -23.14
C THR A 626 10.71 -5.12 -24.15
N ILE A 627 11.17 -5.45 -25.34
CA ILE A 627 10.38 -6.10 -26.39
C ILE A 627 11.09 -7.40 -26.74
N ASN A 628 10.45 -8.55 -26.52
CA ASN A 628 10.96 -9.81 -27.03
C ASN A 628 10.64 -9.93 -28.52
N VAL A 629 11.64 -10.15 -29.34
CA VAL A 629 11.47 -10.26 -30.79
C VAL A 629 11.83 -11.67 -31.26
N THR A 630 10.92 -12.28 -32.01
CA THR A 630 11.12 -13.58 -32.65
C THR A 630 11.13 -13.40 -34.16
N VAL A 631 12.22 -13.76 -34.82
CA VAL A 631 12.31 -13.82 -36.28
C VAL A 631 12.10 -15.29 -36.72
N LYS A 632 11.07 -15.50 -37.57
CA LYS A 632 10.69 -16.83 -38.09
C LYS A 632 11.28 -17.10 -39.46
#